data_7f82233504a6384474c5b7b245f96952
#
_entry.id   7f82233504a6384474c5b7b245f96952
#
_cell.length_a   1.000
_cell.length_b   1.000
_cell.length_c   1.000
_cell.angle_alpha   90.00
_cell.angle_beta   90.00
_cell.angle_gamma   90.00
#
_symmetry.space_group_name_H-M   'P 1'
#
loop_
_entity.id
_entity.type
_entity.pdbx_description
1 polymer ?
#
loop_
_entity_poly.entity_id
_entity_poly.type
_entity_poly.pdbx_seq_one_letter_code
_entity_poly.pdbx_strand_id
1 'polypeptide(L)'
;VAKPLVIHTRQASADTLAILDEEGEDGSAGSVGGVFHCFTETAEVARAALDRGFYISFSGILTFKSAADLREVARLVPMDRMLIETDSPYLAPVPYRGKTNNPAFVPYVAAQLAELRGMTSEAIGQATSANFERLFSGVTAA
;
A
#
# COMPACT_ATOMS: atom_id res chain seq x y z
N VAL A 1 20.67 -4.92 8.18
CA VAL A 1 20.51 -5.32 6.77
C VAL A 1 19.75 -4.22 6.06
N ALA A 2 20.38 -3.53 5.10
CA ALA A 2 19.75 -2.43 4.35
C ALA A 2 18.77 -3.00 3.28
N LYS A 3 17.61 -3.45 3.74
CA LYS A 3 16.53 -3.97 2.89
C LYS A 3 15.22 -3.29 3.26
N PRO A 4 14.36 -2.97 2.27
CA PRO A 4 13.05 -2.39 2.53
C PRO A 4 12.23 -3.25 3.49
N LEU A 5 11.53 -2.60 4.42
CA LEU A 5 10.66 -3.27 5.38
C LEU A 5 9.28 -3.51 4.78
N VAL A 6 8.67 -4.63 5.12
CA VAL A 6 7.24 -4.88 4.85
C VAL A 6 6.52 -4.88 6.19
N ILE A 7 5.75 -3.83 6.43
CA ILE A 7 5.07 -3.59 7.70
C ILE A 7 3.64 -4.10 7.63
N HIS A 8 3.27 -4.97 8.56
CA HIS A 8 1.89 -5.32 8.85
C HIS A 8 1.47 -4.68 10.16
N THR A 9 0.40 -3.89 10.15
CA THR A 9 -0.19 -3.34 11.37
C THR A 9 -1.71 -3.50 11.37
N ARG A 10 -2.23 -3.94 12.50
CA ARG A 10 -3.66 -4.06 12.74
C ARG A 10 -3.94 -3.72 14.20
N GLN A 11 -4.61 -2.59 14.44
CA GLN A 11 -4.87 -2.06 15.79
C GLN A 11 -3.60 -1.87 16.66
N ALA A 12 -2.46 -1.65 16.02
CA ALA A 12 -1.15 -1.50 16.64
C ALA A 12 -0.34 -0.36 16.03
N SER A 13 -0.98 0.57 15.34
CA SER A 13 -0.29 1.61 14.56
C SER A 13 0.58 2.52 15.41
N ALA A 14 0.15 2.88 16.63
CA ALA A 14 0.93 3.73 17.53
C ALA A 14 2.25 3.06 17.95
N ASP A 15 2.19 1.79 18.38
CA ASP A 15 3.36 1.02 18.77
C ASP A 15 4.28 0.77 17.57
N THR A 16 3.68 0.46 16.40
CA THR A 16 4.43 0.27 15.16
C THR A 16 5.25 1.50 14.79
N LEU A 17 4.63 2.69 14.82
CA LEU A 17 5.31 3.95 14.50
C LEU A 17 6.40 4.28 15.53
N ALA A 18 6.14 4.04 16.82
CA ALA A 18 7.12 4.26 17.88
C ALA A 18 8.36 3.36 17.71
N ILE A 19 8.15 2.08 17.42
CA ILE A 19 9.26 1.14 17.18
C ILE A 19 10.06 1.54 15.93
N LEU A 20 9.40 1.98 14.86
CA LEU A 20 10.11 2.46 13.67
C LEU A 20 11.02 3.65 14.00
N ASP A 21 10.55 4.60 14.81
CA ASP A 21 11.35 5.74 15.26
C ASP A 21 12.53 5.30 16.15
N GLU A 22 12.30 4.38 17.08
CA GLU A 22 13.34 3.80 17.96
C GLU A 22 14.44 3.08 17.19
N GLU A 23 14.09 2.40 16.08
CA GLU A 23 15.01 1.67 15.22
C GLU A 23 15.64 2.52 14.11
N GLY A 24 15.36 3.83 14.09
CA GLY A 24 15.94 4.77 13.12
C GLY A 24 15.26 4.76 11.75
N GLU A 25 14.05 4.23 11.66
CA GLU A 25 13.21 4.25 10.45
C GLU A 25 12.23 5.44 10.46
N ASP A 26 12.75 6.60 10.82
CA ASP A 26 12.04 7.86 11.02
C ASP A 26 12.03 8.78 9.78
N GLY A 27 12.57 8.30 8.64
CA GLY A 27 12.73 9.06 7.41
C GLY A 27 14.00 9.90 7.33
N SER A 28 14.88 9.83 8.34
CA SER A 28 16.18 10.51 8.34
C SER A 28 17.20 9.80 7.43
N ALA A 29 18.37 10.42 7.29
CA ALA A 29 19.47 9.83 6.52
C ALA A 29 19.94 8.50 7.17
N GLY A 30 19.75 7.40 6.44
CA GLY A 30 20.07 6.05 6.90
C GLY A 30 18.85 5.14 7.05
N SER A 31 17.64 5.71 7.12
CA SER A 31 16.41 4.92 7.06
C SER A 31 16.34 4.14 5.76
N VAL A 32 15.96 2.86 5.83
CA VAL A 32 15.78 2.03 4.63
C VAL A 32 14.37 2.15 4.05
N GLY A 33 13.42 2.58 4.88
CA GLY A 33 12.02 2.69 4.49
C GLY A 33 11.38 1.35 4.17
N GLY A 34 10.26 1.37 3.47
CA GLY A 34 9.52 0.15 3.16
C GLY A 34 8.09 0.42 2.71
N VAL A 35 7.21 -0.52 3.01
CA VAL A 35 5.80 -0.44 2.68
C VAL A 35 4.93 -0.87 3.86
N PHE A 36 3.90 -0.10 4.15
CA PHE A 36 2.76 -0.57 4.94
C PHE A 36 1.85 -1.37 4.01
N HIS A 37 1.96 -2.70 4.10
CA HIS A 37 1.20 -3.59 3.23
C HIS A 37 -0.22 -3.77 3.74
N CYS A 38 -1.14 -4.07 2.82
CA CYS A 38 -2.56 -4.28 3.12
C CYS A 38 -3.13 -3.20 4.05
N PHE A 39 -2.87 -1.93 3.72
CA PHE A 39 -3.16 -0.78 4.58
C PHE A 39 -4.66 -0.65 4.87
N THR A 40 -5.01 -0.58 6.15
CA THR A 40 -6.39 -0.44 6.63
C THR A 40 -6.54 0.57 7.77
N GLU A 41 -5.49 1.33 8.05
CA GLU A 41 -5.43 2.30 9.13
C GLU A 41 -6.00 3.68 8.70
N THR A 42 -5.89 4.66 9.57
CA THR A 42 -6.43 6.00 9.36
C THR A 42 -5.55 6.89 8.47
N ALA A 43 -6.09 8.05 8.07
CA ALA A 43 -5.35 9.05 7.31
C ALA A 43 -4.14 9.60 8.08
N GLU A 44 -4.24 9.71 9.41
CA GLU A 44 -3.16 10.15 10.28
C GLU A 44 -2.00 9.14 10.25
N VAL A 45 -2.31 7.86 10.33
CA VAL A 45 -1.31 6.80 10.24
C VAL A 45 -0.67 6.76 8.85
N ALA A 46 -1.46 6.96 7.78
CA ALA A 46 -0.93 7.04 6.43
C ALA A 46 0.06 8.21 6.27
N ARG A 47 -0.28 9.41 6.79
CA ARG A 47 0.64 10.55 6.77
C ARG A 47 1.90 10.27 7.56
N ALA A 48 1.79 9.72 8.77
CA ALA A 48 2.93 9.37 9.60
C ALA A 48 3.86 8.35 8.93
N ALA A 49 3.32 7.38 8.19
CA ALA A 49 4.09 6.44 7.41
C ALA A 49 4.79 7.11 6.22
N LEU A 50 4.08 7.99 5.50
CA LEU A 50 4.63 8.77 4.37
C LEU A 50 5.77 9.69 4.81
N ASP A 51 5.62 10.37 5.96
CA ASP A 51 6.64 11.26 6.53
C ASP A 51 7.93 10.49 6.86
N ARG A 52 7.83 9.20 7.18
CA ARG A 52 8.95 8.27 7.39
C ARG A 52 9.50 7.65 6.11
N GLY A 53 9.00 8.07 4.94
CA GLY A 53 9.47 7.58 3.64
C GLY A 53 8.87 6.24 3.20
N PHE A 54 7.85 5.73 3.91
CA PHE A 54 7.19 4.48 3.54
C PHE A 54 6.21 4.66 2.38
N TYR A 55 5.98 3.57 1.68
CA TYR A 55 4.90 3.40 0.69
C TYR A 55 3.65 2.86 1.37
N ILE A 56 2.51 3.10 0.75
CA ILE A 56 1.21 2.59 1.19
C ILE A 56 0.68 1.64 0.11
N SER A 57 0.39 0.39 0.49
CA SER A 57 -0.14 -0.63 -0.42
C SER A 57 -1.61 -0.92 -0.13
N PHE A 58 -2.43 -0.84 -1.17
CA PHE A 58 -3.86 -1.10 -1.10
C PHE A 58 -4.22 -2.49 -1.65
N SER A 59 -5.08 -3.20 -0.93
CA SER A 59 -5.59 -4.52 -1.29
C SER A 59 -7.05 -4.47 -1.75
N GLY A 60 -7.64 -5.64 -1.98
CA GLY A 60 -9.05 -5.78 -2.36
C GLY A 60 -10.05 -5.13 -1.42
N ILE A 61 -9.69 -4.88 -0.15
CA ILE A 61 -10.51 -4.16 0.82
C ILE A 61 -10.97 -2.79 0.28
N LEU A 62 -10.13 -2.12 -0.51
CA LEU A 62 -10.47 -0.81 -1.08
C LEU A 62 -11.79 -0.83 -1.88
N THR A 63 -12.15 -1.98 -2.46
CA THR A 63 -13.37 -2.17 -3.24
C THR A 63 -14.61 -2.42 -2.39
N PHE A 64 -14.48 -2.63 -1.07
CA PHE A 64 -15.58 -3.02 -0.21
C PHE A 64 -16.49 -1.83 0.13
N LYS A 65 -17.81 -2.08 0.25
CA LYS A 65 -18.78 -1.02 0.58
C LYS A 65 -18.41 -0.29 1.88
N SER A 66 -17.96 -1.04 2.89
CA SER A 66 -17.60 -0.51 4.22
C SER A 66 -16.27 0.26 4.25
N ALA A 67 -15.51 0.31 3.16
CA ALA A 67 -14.18 0.91 3.14
C ALA A 67 -14.19 2.39 2.70
N ALA A 68 -15.20 3.18 3.10
CA ALA A 68 -15.30 4.60 2.74
C ALA A 68 -14.09 5.39 3.23
N ASP A 69 -13.70 5.21 4.49
CA ASP A 69 -12.56 5.93 5.10
C ASP A 69 -11.24 5.55 4.42
N LEU A 70 -11.07 4.27 4.07
CA LEU A 70 -9.88 3.83 3.34
C LEU A 70 -9.80 4.45 1.93
N ARG A 71 -10.94 4.68 1.27
CA ARG A 71 -10.96 5.39 -0.01
C ARG A 71 -10.53 6.86 0.12
N GLU A 72 -10.85 7.51 1.25
CA GLU A 72 -10.31 8.86 1.51
C GLU A 72 -8.80 8.83 1.70
N VAL A 73 -8.26 7.83 2.40
CA VAL A 73 -6.81 7.61 2.47
C VAL A 73 -6.21 7.42 1.08
N ALA A 74 -6.83 6.60 0.23
CA ALA A 74 -6.36 6.38 -1.13
C ALA A 74 -6.37 7.64 -2.01
N ARG A 75 -7.24 8.62 -1.71
CA ARG A 75 -7.22 9.93 -2.38
C ARG A 75 -6.05 10.80 -1.96
N LEU A 76 -5.61 10.73 -0.70
CA LEU A 76 -4.56 11.60 -0.17
C LEU A 76 -3.14 11.06 -0.41
N VAL A 77 -2.96 9.73 -0.54
CA VAL A 77 -1.63 9.14 -0.74
C VAL A 77 -1.04 9.57 -2.09
N PRO A 78 0.19 10.13 -2.13
CA PRO A 78 0.83 10.50 -3.39
C PRO A 78 1.00 9.31 -4.34
N MET A 79 0.82 9.54 -5.64
CA MET A 79 0.93 8.47 -6.65
C MET A 79 2.30 7.80 -6.67
N ASP A 80 3.36 8.53 -6.35
CA ASP A 80 4.74 8.02 -6.29
C ASP A 80 5.07 7.26 -4.99
N ARG A 81 4.09 7.12 -4.10
CA ARG A 81 4.17 6.38 -2.83
C ARG A 81 3.11 5.28 -2.70
N MET A 82 2.41 4.97 -3.78
CA MET A 82 1.29 4.04 -3.80
C MET A 82 1.69 2.71 -4.40
N LEU A 83 1.27 1.62 -3.77
CA LEU A 83 1.36 0.25 -4.29
C LEU A 83 -0.01 -0.41 -4.26
N ILE A 84 -0.15 -1.50 -4.99
CA ILE A 84 -1.33 -2.37 -5.00
C ILE A 84 -0.91 -3.81 -4.78
N GLU A 85 -1.79 -4.57 -4.14
CA GLU A 85 -1.55 -5.97 -3.80
C GLU A 85 -2.84 -6.77 -3.76
N THR A 86 -2.75 -8.06 -3.53
CA THR A 86 -3.91 -8.93 -3.39
C THR A 86 -4.17 -9.40 -1.96
N ASP A 87 -3.14 -9.68 -1.18
CA ASP A 87 -3.21 -10.40 0.11
C ASP A 87 -3.83 -11.80 -0.04
N SER A 88 -3.59 -12.43 -1.21
CA SER A 88 -4.12 -13.78 -1.53
C SER A 88 -3.69 -14.80 -0.47
N PRO A 89 -4.55 -15.76 -0.13
CA PRO A 89 -5.85 -16.10 -0.73
C PRO A 89 -7.04 -15.32 -0.16
N TYR A 90 -6.80 -14.30 0.66
CA TYR A 90 -7.81 -13.50 1.35
C TYR A 90 -8.20 -12.26 0.55
N LEU A 91 -9.24 -11.56 1.01
CA LEU A 91 -9.61 -10.19 0.60
C LEU A 91 -9.92 -10.04 -0.89
N ALA A 92 -10.51 -11.06 -1.52
CA ALA A 92 -10.90 -10.97 -2.92
C ALA A 92 -11.72 -9.69 -3.20
N PRO A 93 -11.32 -8.87 -4.21
CA PRO A 93 -12.00 -7.63 -4.52
C PRO A 93 -13.39 -7.86 -5.10
N VAL A 94 -14.25 -6.85 -5.06
CA VAL A 94 -15.50 -6.86 -5.82
C VAL A 94 -15.16 -6.98 -7.32
N PRO A 95 -15.85 -7.85 -8.11
CA PRO A 95 -17.06 -8.60 -7.76
C PRO A 95 -16.82 -10.00 -7.16
N TYR A 96 -15.60 -10.35 -6.81
CA TYR A 96 -15.24 -11.71 -6.37
C TYR A 96 -15.27 -11.91 -4.84
N ARG A 97 -15.86 -10.98 -4.09
CA ARG A 97 -16.00 -11.12 -2.64
C ARG A 97 -16.57 -12.48 -2.23
N GLY A 98 -15.95 -13.09 -1.20
CA GLY A 98 -16.34 -14.41 -0.70
C GLY A 98 -15.74 -15.60 -1.46
N LYS A 99 -15.00 -15.33 -2.54
CA LYS A 99 -14.21 -16.35 -3.27
C LYS A 99 -12.75 -16.30 -2.85
N THR A 100 -12.01 -17.35 -3.15
CA THR A 100 -10.55 -17.37 -2.98
C THR A 100 -9.92 -16.32 -3.87
N ASN A 101 -9.12 -15.43 -3.28
CA ASN A 101 -8.37 -14.43 -4.00
C ASN A 101 -7.13 -15.03 -4.67
N ASN A 102 -6.65 -14.39 -5.73
CA ASN A 102 -5.42 -14.77 -6.41
C ASN A 102 -4.79 -13.53 -7.08
N PRO A 103 -3.51 -13.57 -7.47
CA PRO A 103 -2.81 -12.42 -8.07
C PRO A 103 -3.47 -11.85 -9.33
N ALA A 104 -4.21 -12.65 -10.09
CA ALA A 104 -4.92 -12.18 -11.28
C ALA A 104 -6.06 -11.20 -10.98
N PHE A 105 -6.42 -11.01 -9.71
CA PHE A 105 -7.46 -10.06 -9.29
C PHE A 105 -6.91 -8.67 -8.93
N VAL A 106 -5.59 -8.47 -8.91
CA VAL A 106 -5.01 -7.14 -8.64
C VAL A 106 -5.51 -6.03 -9.58
N PRO A 107 -5.87 -6.29 -10.86
CA PRO A 107 -6.44 -5.27 -11.73
C PRO A 107 -7.72 -4.62 -11.20
N TYR A 108 -8.51 -5.32 -10.38
CA TYR A 108 -9.72 -4.74 -9.77
C TYR A 108 -9.38 -3.71 -8.69
N VAL A 109 -8.26 -3.86 -7.99
CA VAL A 109 -7.74 -2.84 -7.06
C VAL A 109 -7.27 -1.62 -7.85
N ALA A 110 -6.54 -1.84 -8.96
CA ALA A 110 -6.11 -0.77 -9.85
C ALA A 110 -7.31 0.00 -10.43
N ALA A 111 -8.37 -0.69 -10.85
CA ALA A 111 -9.59 -0.07 -11.37
C ALA A 111 -10.28 0.82 -10.32
N GLN A 112 -10.35 0.36 -9.07
CA GLN A 112 -10.93 1.16 -7.98
C GLN A 112 -10.09 2.42 -7.71
N LEU A 113 -8.77 2.32 -7.71
CA LEU A 113 -7.88 3.48 -7.58
C LEU A 113 -8.02 4.44 -8.76
N ALA A 114 -8.12 3.91 -9.98
CA ALA A 114 -8.32 4.70 -11.20
C ALA A 114 -9.59 5.57 -11.09
N GLU A 115 -10.70 4.97 -10.66
CA GLU A 115 -11.95 5.69 -10.41
C GLU A 115 -11.77 6.78 -9.34
N LEU A 116 -11.16 6.45 -8.21
CA LEU A 116 -10.94 7.39 -7.10
C LEU A 116 -10.04 8.58 -7.48
N ARG A 117 -9.11 8.37 -8.38
CA ARG A 117 -8.07 9.35 -8.76
C ARG A 117 -8.35 10.04 -10.09
N GLY A 118 -9.42 9.67 -10.80
CA GLY A 118 -9.72 10.20 -12.13
C GLY A 118 -8.63 9.85 -13.17
N MET A 119 -8.07 8.64 -13.07
CA MET A 119 -7.00 8.14 -13.92
C MET A 119 -7.46 6.88 -14.67
N THR A 120 -6.65 6.40 -15.61
CA THR A 120 -6.88 5.08 -16.22
C THR A 120 -6.26 3.96 -15.38
N SER A 121 -6.77 2.74 -15.50
CA SER A 121 -6.18 1.57 -14.82
C SER A 121 -4.75 1.32 -15.27
N GLU A 122 -4.43 1.57 -16.55
CA GLU A 122 -3.08 1.47 -17.09
C GLU A 122 -2.13 2.46 -16.41
N ALA A 123 -2.56 3.72 -16.21
CA ALA A 123 -1.75 4.73 -15.53
C ALA A 123 -1.48 4.36 -14.06
N ILE A 124 -2.47 3.79 -13.36
CA ILE A 124 -2.29 3.24 -12.01
C ILE A 124 -1.29 2.08 -12.05
N GLY A 125 -1.45 1.14 -12.97
CA GLY A 125 -0.54 0.00 -13.14
C GLY A 125 0.90 0.43 -13.40
N GLN A 126 1.13 1.38 -14.31
CA GLN A 126 2.45 1.92 -14.62
C GLN A 126 3.07 2.62 -13.39
N ALA A 127 2.32 3.47 -12.69
CA ALA A 127 2.82 4.19 -11.52
C ALA A 127 3.19 3.23 -10.39
N THR A 128 2.33 2.27 -10.08
CA THR A 128 2.57 1.31 -8.98
C THR A 128 3.69 0.32 -9.32
N SER A 129 3.85 -0.08 -10.57
CA SER A 129 4.98 -0.90 -11.03
C SER A 129 6.30 -0.13 -10.88
N ALA A 130 6.36 1.12 -11.34
CA ALA A 130 7.55 1.96 -11.19
C ALA A 130 7.90 2.19 -9.70
N ASN A 131 6.90 2.34 -8.83
CA ASN A 131 7.09 2.45 -7.39
C ASN A 131 7.66 1.16 -6.79
N PHE A 132 7.12 0.01 -7.22
CA PHE A 132 7.62 -1.30 -6.79
C PHE A 132 9.11 -1.48 -7.15
N GLU A 133 9.47 -1.20 -8.40
CA GLU A 133 10.84 -1.29 -8.88
C GLU A 133 11.78 -0.35 -8.10
N ARG A 134 11.32 0.85 -7.77
CA ARG A 134 12.08 1.81 -6.99
C ARG A 134 12.29 1.36 -5.55
N LEU A 135 11.25 0.84 -4.90
CA LEU A 135 11.31 0.37 -3.51
C LEU A 135 12.14 -0.91 -3.40
N PHE A 136 11.93 -1.86 -4.29
CA PHE A 136 12.60 -3.16 -4.30
C PHE A 136 13.71 -3.23 -5.36
N SER A 137 14.50 -2.16 -5.47
CA SER A 137 15.62 -2.09 -6.41
C SER A 137 16.58 -3.28 -6.21
N GLY A 138 16.88 -3.99 -7.30
CA GLY A 138 17.66 -5.24 -7.28
C GLY A 138 16.82 -6.50 -7.48
N VAL A 139 15.50 -6.40 -7.57
CA VAL A 139 14.65 -7.43 -8.14
C VAL A 139 14.63 -7.18 -9.66
N THR A 140 15.62 -7.71 -10.37
CA THR A 140 15.53 -7.77 -11.83
C THR A 140 14.46 -8.79 -12.18
N ALA A 141 13.45 -8.36 -12.92
CA ALA A 141 12.56 -9.29 -13.61
C ALA A 141 13.41 -10.20 -14.48
N ALA A 142 13.31 -11.51 -14.25
CA ALA A 142 13.94 -12.51 -15.09
C ALA A 142 13.26 -12.57 -16.45
#